data_8f8516c84356d6e9a7bb1cdb6a46f791
#
_entry.id   8f8516c84356d6e9a7bb1cdb6a46f791
#
_cell.length_a   1.000
_cell.length_b   1.000
_cell.length_c   1.000
_cell.angle_alpha   90.00
_cell.angle_beta   90.00
_cell.angle_gamma   90.00
#
_symmetry.space_group_name_H-M   'P 1'
#
loop_
_entity.id
_entity.type
_entity.pdbx_description
1 polymer ?
#
loop_
_entity_poly.entity_id
_entity_poly.type
_entity_poly.pdbx_seq_one_letter_code
_entity_poly.pdbx_strand_id
1 'polypeptide(L)'
;MMRETSSVNRKIQMNLTKPIALFACLVAAGLSVGFAMKPPMSIEGNYVLDYRELPDGTKVREPEIVGMLTYTKDRRNFNVYWADAGKGSSIALIAKYTFNDHEYSEDNIFYAENMAGSPMVYDVKPSHVKSAVVMKDGHATVKMPLHGEPTMVFGADGNIVASRKDAFVDHWKKLP
;
A
#
# COMPACT_ATOMS: atom_id res chain seq x y z
N MET A 1 48.55 43.55 77.60
CA MET A 1 47.65 43.09 78.65
C MET A 1 47.02 41.81 78.19
N MET A 2 47.67 40.67 78.50
CA MET A 2 47.21 39.56 79.34
C MET A 2 45.77 39.12 78.98
N ARG A 3 45.42 37.87 78.63
CA ARG A 3 45.77 36.52 79.17
C ARG A 3 45.26 35.51 78.10
N GLU A 4 46.00 34.51 77.62
CA GLU A 4 46.07 33.12 78.14
C GLU A 4 44.74 32.50 78.59
N THR A 5 44.36 31.39 77.95
CA THR A 5 44.25 30.04 78.52
C THR A 5 43.66 29.12 77.41
N SER A 6 44.40 28.14 76.93
CA SER A 6 44.66 26.83 77.53
C SER A 6 43.52 25.82 77.21
N SER A 7 43.92 24.82 76.42
CA SER A 7 43.69 23.37 76.62
C SER A 7 42.28 22.82 76.53
N VAL A 8 42.04 21.85 75.66
CA VAL A 8 42.05 20.43 76.07
C VAL A 8 41.88 19.52 74.86
N ASN A 9 42.83 18.67 74.74
CA ASN A 9 42.92 17.53 73.84
C ASN A 9 41.89 16.43 74.22
N ARG A 10 41.04 16.00 73.31
CA ARG A 10 40.35 14.69 73.41
C ARG A 10 40.37 13.99 72.07
N LYS A 11 41.32 13.06 71.97
CA LYS A 11 41.24 11.98 71.02
C LYS A 11 40.03 11.12 71.37
N ILE A 12 39.06 11.02 70.43
CA ILE A 12 38.09 9.95 70.43
C ILE A 12 38.41 9.11 69.23
N GLN A 13 39.00 7.95 69.51
CA GLN A 13 39.01 6.87 68.55
C GLN A 13 37.59 6.31 68.46
N MET A 14 37.03 6.29 67.35
CA MET A 14 35.84 5.49 67.08
C MET A 14 36.04 4.60 65.84
N ASN A 15 35.81 3.36 66.13
CA ASN A 15 35.96 2.15 65.36
C ASN A 15 35.43 2.23 63.93
N LEU A 16 36.27 1.71 63.03
CA LEU A 16 35.97 1.30 61.68
C LEU A 16 34.92 0.14 61.68
N THR A 17 33.71 0.42 61.47
CA THR A 17 32.75 -0.60 60.94
C THR A 17 32.46 -0.28 59.52
N LYS A 18 32.99 -1.10 58.65
CA LYS A 18 32.71 -1.07 57.20
C LYS A 18 31.25 -1.43 56.95
N PRO A 19 30.42 -0.61 56.28
CA PRO A 19 29.22 -1.11 55.68
C PRO A 19 29.60 -1.71 54.31
N ILE A 20 29.31 -2.99 54.17
CA ILE A 20 29.30 -3.70 52.89
C ILE A 20 28.24 -3.03 52.04
N ALA A 21 28.67 -2.26 51.05
CA ALA A 21 27.80 -1.72 50.03
C ALA A 21 27.39 -2.90 49.11
N LEU A 22 26.18 -3.42 49.34
CA LEU A 22 25.53 -4.35 48.45
C LEU A 22 25.15 -3.58 47.16
N PHE A 23 25.97 -3.71 46.13
CA PHE A 23 25.67 -3.21 44.79
C PHE A 23 24.57 -4.11 44.20
N ALA A 24 23.31 -3.72 44.40
CA ALA A 24 22.18 -4.29 43.67
C ALA A 24 22.26 -3.78 42.23
N CYS A 25 22.86 -4.58 41.34
CA CYS A 25 22.74 -4.39 39.90
C CYS A 25 21.28 -4.63 39.50
N LEU A 26 20.50 -3.57 39.45
CA LEU A 26 19.19 -3.55 38.74
C LEU A 26 19.48 -3.71 37.25
N VAL A 27 19.48 -4.94 36.77
CA VAL A 27 19.38 -5.23 35.34
C VAL A 27 17.97 -4.83 34.91
N ALA A 28 17.83 -3.59 34.46
CA ALA A 28 16.65 -3.15 33.74
C ALA A 28 16.64 -3.90 32.40
N ALA A 29 16.01 -5.08 32.37
CA ALA A 29 15.65 -5.76 31.14
C ALA A 29 14.62 -4.86 30.43
N GLY A 30 15.13 -3.96 29.59
CA GLY A 30 14.31 -3.17 28.67
C GLY A 30 13.61 -4.11 27.72
N LEU A 31 12.35 -4.43 28.00
CA LEU A 31 11.44 -5.03 27.04
C LEU A 31 11.27 -3.99 25.90
N SER A 32 12.17 -4.03 24.93
CA SER A 32 11.98 -3.39 23.65
C SER A 32 10.80 -4.12 22.97
N VAL A 33 9.59 -3.64 23.23
CA VAL A 33 8.43 -4.00 22.38
C VAL A 33 8.73 -3.38 21.03
N GLY A 34 9.43 -4.13 20.19
CA GLY A 34 9.60 -3.80 18.80
C GLY A 34 8.21 -3.81 18.17
N PHE A 35 7.62 -2.64 17.97
CA PHE A 35 6.50 -2.51 17.06
C PHE A 35 7.01 -2.94 15.70
N ALA A 36 6.74 -4.19 15.32
CA ALA A 36 6.94 -4.64 13.96
C ALA A 36 6.02 -3.78 13.09
N MET A 37 6.60 -2.74 12.47
CA MET A 37 5.88 -1.95 11.47
C MET A 37 5.49 -2.91 10.38
N LYS A 38 4.18 -3.06 10.15
CA LYS A 38 3.68 -3.83 9.01
C LYS A 38 4.32 -3.23 7.76
N PRO A 39 4.93 -4.05 6.88
CA PRO A 39 5.49 -3.52 5.65
C PRO A 39 4.40 -2.78 4.87
N PRO A 40 4.75 -1.67 4.18
CA PRO A 40 3.79 -0.95 3.36
C PRO A 40 3.18 -1.91 2.33
N MET A 41 1.90 -1.69 2.00
CA MET A 41 1.22 -2.49 1.01
C MET A 41 1.90 -2.31 -0.36
N SER A 42 2.19 -3.41 -1.04
CA SER A 42 2.68 -3.41 -2.43
C SER A 42 1.57 -3.90 -3.36
N ILE A 43 1.36 -3.15 -4.45
CA ILE A 43 0.44 -3.55 -5.53
C ILE A 43 1.20 -4.16 -6.72
N GLU A 44 2.52 -4.31 -6.63
CA GLU A 44 3.33 -4.91 -7.68
C GLU A 44 2.94 -6.36 -7.95
N GLY A 45 2.92 -6.72 -9.23
CA GLY A 45 2.61 -8.07 -9.68
C GLY A 45 1.96 -8.11 -11.06
N ASN A 46 1.73 -9.33 -11.52
CA ASN A 46 0.99 -9.63 -12.72
C ASN A 46 -0.38 -10.20 -12.32
N TYR A 47 -1.42 -9.75 -12.99
CA TYR A 47 -2.80 -10.12 -12.70
C TYR A 47 -3.50 -10.53 -13.99
N VAL A 48 -4.32 -11.56 -13.92
CA VAL A 48 -5.24 -11.96 -14.99
C VAL A 48 -6.66 -11.70 -14.55
N LEU A 49 -7.51 -11.30 -15.49
CA LEU A 49 -8.94 -11.17 -15.26
C LEU A 49 -9.55 -12.58 -15.14
N ASP A 50 -9.98 -12.94 -13.92
CA ASP A 50 -10.64 -14.24 -13.69
C ASP A 50 -12.07 -14.24 -14.21
N TYR A 51 -12.82 -13.19 -13.90
CA TYR A 51 -14.17 -13.01 -14.44
C TYR A 51 -14.67 -11.57 -14.27
N ARG A 52 -15.66 -11.21 -15.09
CA ARG A 52 -16.49 -10.00 -14.93
C ARG A 52 -17.88 -10.41 -14.46
N GLU A 53 -18.38 -9.74 -13.43
CA GLU A 53 -19.76 -9.86 -12.99
C GLU A 53 -20.57 -8.68 -13.54
N LEU A 54 -21.65 -8.99 -14.26
CA LEU A 54 -22.58 -8.00 -14.79
C LEU A 54 -23.65 -7.62 -13.75
N PRO A 55 -24.40 -6.53 -13.95
CA PRO A 55 -25.40 -6.07 -12.99
C PRO A 55 -26.52 -7.09 -12.67
N ASP A 56 -26.77 -8.03 -13.56
CA ASP A 56 -27.73 -9.12 -13.37
C ASP A 56 -27.15 -10.34 -12.65
N GLY A 57 -25.88 -10.28 -12.23
CA GLY A 57 -25.16 -11.37 -11.56
C GLY A 57 -24.51 -12.37 -12.53
N THR A 58 -24.67 -12.20 -13.85
CA THR A 58 -24.02 -13.04 -14.86
C THR A 58 -22.50 -12.91 -14.74
N LYS A 59 -21.79 -14.05 -14.75
CA LYS A 59 -20.32 -14.08 -14.74
C LYS A 59 -19.79 -14.42 -16.13
N VAL A 60 -19.09 -13.47 -16.72
CA VAL A 60 -18.42 -13.61 -18.02
C VAL A 60 -16.95 -13.97 -17.77
N ARG A 61 -16.43 -14.94 -18.50
CA ARG A 61 -15.06 -15.45 -18.40
C ARG A 61 -14.41 -15.56 -19.77
N GLU A 62 -13.16 -15.97 -19.78
CA GLU A 62 -12.46 -16.35 -21.01
C GLU A 62 -13.26 -17.45 -21.77
N PRO A 63 -13.41 -17.32 -23.10
CA PRO A 63 -12.79 -16.36 -24.02
C PRO A 63 -13.58 -15.06 -24.26
N GLU A 64 -14.80 -14.91 -23.71
CA GLU A 64 -15.67 -13.74 -23.95
C GLU A 64 -15.09 -12.46 -23.38
N ILE A 65 -14.31 -12.58 -22.30
CA ILE A 65 -13.51 -11.49 -21.71
C ILE A 65 -12.13 -12.01 -21.36
N VAL A 66 -11.11 -11.26 -21.72
CA VAL A 66 -9.72 -11.53 -21.32
C VAL A 66 -9.06 -10.24 -20.87
N GLY A 67 -8.20 -10.30 -19.88
CA GLY A 67 -7.49 -9.12 -19.41
C GLY A 67 -6.20 -9.47 -18.70
N MET A 68 -5.23 -8.58 -18.85
CA MET A 68 -3.96 -8.65 -18.15
C MET A 68 -3.59 -7.27 -17.59
N LEU A 69 -3.18 -7.24 -16.34
CA LEU A 69 -2.76 -6.04 -15.65
C LEU A 69 -1.40 -6.33 -14.98
N THR A 70 -0.43 -5.47 -15.21
CA THR A 70 0.89 -5.56 -14.61
C THR A 70 1.22 -4.26 -13.89
N TYR A 71 1.62 -4.36 -12.63
CA TYR A 71 2.28 -3.32 -11.89
C TYR A 71 3.74 -3.71 -11.65
N THR A 72 4.67 -2.96 -12.22
CA THR A 72 6.10 -3.04 -11.85
C THR A 72 6.39 -2.01 -10.77
N LYS A 73 7.65 -1.75 -10.47
CA LYS A 73 8.04 -0.74 -9.48
C LYS A 73 7.47 0.67 -9.77
N ASP A 74 7.35 1.04 -11.05
CA ASP A 74 6.98 2.41 -11.48
C ASP A 74 6.13 2.44 -12.76
N ARG A 75 5.68 1.28 -13.26
CA ARG A 75 4.88 1.18 -14.48
C ARG A 75 3.64 0.34 -14.25
N ARG A 76 2.57 0.81 -14.85
CA ARG A 76 1.32 0.07 -15.02
C ARG A 76 1.13 -0.24 -16.49
N ASN A 77 0.83 -1.49 -16.80
CA ASN A 77 0.40 -1.94 -18.11
C ASN A 77 -0.95 -2.66 -17.95
N PHE A 78 -1.95 -2.23 -18.67
CA PHE A 78 -3.31 -2.75 -18.59
C PHE A 78 -3.83 -3.03 -19.99
N ASN A 79 -4.34 -4.24 -20.20
CA ASN A 79 -4.99 -4.65 -21.43
C ASN A 79 -6.23 -5.46 -21.09
N VAL A 80 -7.35 -5.13 -21.71
CA VAL A 80 -8.59 -5.88 -21.60
C VAL A 80 -9.31 -5.92 -22.94
N TYR A 81 -9.87 -7.06 -23.23
CA TYR A 81 -10.78 -7.28 -24.37
C TYR A 81 -12.06 -7.92 -23.87
N TRP A 82 -13.17 -7.54 -24.42
CA TRP A 82 -14.46 -8.22 -24.22
C TRP A 82 -15.32 -8.13 -25.48
N ALA A 83 -16.22 -9.11 -25.64
CA ALA A 83 -17.24 -9.09 -26.70
C ALA A 83 -18.57 -8.58 -26.12
N ASP A 84 -19.16 -7.62 -26.77
CA ASP A 84 -20.52 -7.12 -26.49
C ASP A 84 -21.40 -7.28 -27.72
N ALA A 85 -22.46 -8.10 -27.63
CA ALA A 85 -23.34 -8.43 -28.72
C ALA A 85 -22.61 -8.82 -30.02
N GLY A 86 -21.53 -9.58 -29.91
CA GLY A 86 -20.70 -10.02 -31.03
C GLY A 86 -19.74 -8.96 -31.59
N LYS A 87 -19.66 -7.80 -30.99
CA LYS A 87 -18.71 -6.76 -31.33
C LYS A 87 -17.60 -6.68 -30.29
N GLY A 88 -16.34 -6.67 -30.75
CA GLY A 88 -15.20 -6.56 -29.88
C GLY A 88 -15.02 -5.15 -29.32
N SER A 89 -14.67 -5.08 -28.04
CA SER A 89 -14.22 -3.88 -27.36
C SER A 89 -12.88 -4.16 -26.73
N SER A 90 -11.98 -3.18 -26.72
CA SER A 90 -10.68 -3.33 -26.05
C SER A 90 -10.16 -2.01 -25.49
N ILE A 91 -9.40 -2.12 -24.43
CA ILE A 91 -8.65 -1.01 -23.82
C ILE A 91 -7.22 -1.48 -23.60
N ALA A 92 -6.25 -0.60 -23.94
CA ALA A 92 -4.85 -0.78 -23.62
C ALA A 92 -4.30 0.52 -22.98
N LEU A 93 -3.52 0.39 -21.93
CA LEU A 93 -2.93 1.53 -21.22
C LEU A 93 -1.52 1.21 -20.79
N ILE A 94 -0.62 2.20 -20.94
CA ILE A 94 0.70 2.22 -20.30
C ILE A 94 0.83 3.55 -19.56
N ALA A 95 1.14 3.49 -18.27
CA ALA A 95 1.34 4.66 -17.44
C ALA A 95 2.55 4.50 -16.52
N LYS A 96 3.15 5.62 -16.09
CA LYS A 96 3.95 5.64 -14.86
C LYS A 96 2.98 5.78 -13.70
N TYR A 97 3.33 5.21 -12.55
CA TYR A 97 2.53 5.39 -11.35
C TYR A 97 3.39 5.53 -10.11
N THR A 98 2.80 6.11 -9.06
CA THR A 98 3.27 5.99 -7.68
C THR A 98 2.12 5.55 -6.79
N PHE A 99 2.42 4.81 -5.73
CA PHE A 99 1.45 4.32 -4.78
C PHE A 99 2.01 4.37 -3.36
N ASN A 100 1.22 4.89 -2.44
CA ASN A 100 1.44 4.81 -1.00
C ASN A 100 0.09 4.76 -0.26
N ASP A 101 0.09 4.71 1.07
CA ASP A 101 -1.12 4.55 1.88
C ASP A 101 -2.10 5.74 1.81
N HIS A 102 -1.76 6.82 1.12
CA HIS A 102 -2.54 8.06 1.06
C HIS A 102 -2.85 8.53 -0.37
N GLU A 103 -1.96 8.27 -1.30
CA GLU A 103 -2.05 8.80 -2.66
C GLU A 103 -1.63 7.75 -3.70
N TYR A 104 -2.39 7.72 -4.77
CA TYR A 104 -2.06 7.07 -6.03
C TYR A 104 -1.94 8.15 -7.09
N SER A 105 -0.85 8.18 -7.84
CA SER A 105 -0.69 9.08 -8.99
C SER A 105 -0.41 8.31 -10.27
N GLU A 106 -0.85 8.87 -11.40
CA GLU A 106 -0.60 8.30 -12.71
C GLU A 106 -0.19 9.36 -13.74
N ASP A 107 0.84 9.03 -14.54
CA ASP A 107 1.25 9.78 -15.72
C ASP A 107 0.88 8.97 -16.96
N ASN A 108 -0.01 9.48 -17.80
CA ASN A 108 -0.34 8.84 -19.08
C ASN A 108 0.87 8.80 -20.00
N ILE A 109 1.19 7.63 -20.55
CA ILE A 109 2.17 7.43 -21.61
C ILE A 109 1.46 7.07 -22.91
N PHE A 110 0.51 6.15 -22.82
CA PHE A 110 -0.23 5.61 -23.94
C PHE A 110 -1.58 5.10 -23.46
N TYR A 111 -2.61 5.44 -24.19
CA TYR A 111 -3.94 4.87 -24.04
C TYR A 111 -4.52 4.60 -25.43
N ALA A 112 -5.18 3.48 -25.58
CA ALA A 112 -5.92 3.13 -26.78
C ALA A 112 -7.22 2.43 -26.39
N GLU A 113 -8.29 2.76 -27.09
CA GLU A 113 -9.59 2.08 -26.92
C GLU A 113 -10.33 1.93 -28.24
N ASN A 114 -11.08 0.85 -28.36
CA ASN A 114 -12.20 0.75 -29.28
C ASN A 114 -13.40 0.17 -28.54
N MET A 115 -14.58 0.70 -28.80
CA MET A 115 -15.82 0.27 -28.17
C MET A 115 -16.80 -0.26 -29.23
N ALA A 116 -17.33 -1.49 -29.00
CA ALA A 116 -18.33 -2.13 -29.83
C ALA A 116 -18.00 -2.12 -31.34
N GLY A 117 -16.73 -2.37 -31.68
CA GLY A 117 -16.24 -2.39 -33.06
C GLY A 117 -16.05 -1.01 -33.70
N SER A 118 -16.11 0.09 -32.93
CA SER A 118 -15.73 1.43 -33.41
C SER A 118 -14.23 1.51 -33.75
N PRO A 119 -13.81 2.49 -34.57
CA PRO A 119 -12.38 2.72 -34.83
C PRO A 119 -11.59 2.90 -33.54
N MET A 120 -10.32 2.45 -33.55
CA MET A 120 -9.40 2.64 -32.45
C MET A 120 -9.13 4.15 -32.22
N VAL A 121 -9.26 4.58 -30.99
CA VAL A 121 -8.92 5.92 -30.50
C VAL A 121 -7.65 5.83 -29.67
N TYR A 122 -6.74 6.81 -29.84
CA TYR A 122 -5.49 6.86 -29.12
C TYR A 122 -5.36 8.16 -28.31
N ASP A 123 -4.82 8.07 -27.12
CA ASP A 123 -4.37 9.22 -26.34
C ASP A 123 -2.92 9.01 -25.87
N VAL A 124 -2.04 9.83 -26.41
CA VAL A 124 -0.61 9.86 -26.07
C VAL A 124 -0.21 11.20 -25.43
N LYS A 125 -1.20 12.01 -25.06
CA LYS A 125 -0.92 13.29 -24.41
C LYS A 125 -0.44 13.05 -22.97
N PRO A 126 0.71 13.61 -22.59
CA PRO A 126 1.14 13.57 -21.21
C PRO A 126 0.09 14.20 -20.29
N SER A 127 -0.29 13.50 -19.24
CA SER A 127 -1.15 14.02 -18.18
C SER A 127 -0.68 13.46 -16.86
N HIS A 128 -0.73 14.26 -15.81
CA HIS A 128 -0.44 13.84 -14.44
C HIS A 128 -1.69 14.02 -13.59
N VAL A 129 -2.16 12.95 -13.02
CA VAL A 129 -3.38 12.95 -12.21
C VAL A 129 -3.18 12.15 -10.92
N LYS A 130 -3.99 12.47 -9.91
CA LYS A 130 -3.88 11.89 -8.58
C LYS A 130 -5.24 11.48 -8.04
N SER A 131 -5.24 10.46 -7.19
CA SER A 131 -6.39 10.02 -6.41
C SER A 131 -5.98 9.69 -4.99
N ALA A 132 -6.89 9.92 -4.05
CA ALA A 132 -6.70 9.48 -2.68
C ALA A 132 -6.74 7.95 -2.59
N VAL A 133 -5.90 7.39 -1.74
CA VAL A 133 -5.95 5.99 -1.31
C VAL A 133 -6.69 5.91 0.02
N VAL A 134 -7.69 5.04 0.11
CA VAL A 134 -8.40 4.77 1.35
C VAL A 134 -7.98 3.39 1.86
N MET A 135 -7.20 3.38 2.93
CA MET A 135 -6.78 2.14 3.60
C MET A 135 -7.83 1.72 4.62
N LYS A 136 -8.33 0.48 4.51
CA LYS A 136 -9.26 -0.11 5.47
C LYS A 136 -9.07 -1.63 5.52
N ASP A 137 -8.94 -2.18 6.73
CA ASP A 137 -8.85 -3.63 6.99
C ASP A 137 -7.81 -4.36 6.10
N GLY A 138 -6.68 -3.70 5.81
CA GLY A 138 -5.63 -4.23 4.96
C GLY A 138 -5.90 -4.16 3.45
N HIS A 139 -6.96 -3.47 3.05
CA HIS A 139 -7.30 -3.20 1.65
C HIS A 139 -7.00 -1.73 1.31
N ALA A 140 -6.57 -1.48 0.08
CA ALA A 140 -6.43 -0.14 -0.47
C ALA A 140 -7.50 0.10 -1.55
N THR A 141 -8.32 1.11 -1.38
CA THR A 141 -9.33 1.52 -2.36
C THR A 141 -8.86 2.77 -3.08
N VAL A 142 -8.85 2.73 -4.40
CA VAL A 142 -8.43 3.83 -5.29
C VAL A 142 -9.47 4.01 -6.40
N LYS A 143 -10.01 5.22 -6.57
CA LYS A 143 -10.70 5.59 -7.80
C LYS A 143 -9.64 5.91 -8.85
N MET A 144 -9.52 5.05 -9.87
CA MET A 144 -8.48 5.24 -10.89
C MET A 144 -8.67 6.56 -11.61
N PRO A 145 -7.60 7.38 -11.73
CA PRO A 145 -7.78 8.79 -12.08
C PRO A 145 -7.86 9.07 -13.58
N LEU A 146 -7.37 8.15 -14.44
CA LEU A 146 -7.30 8.34 -15.89
C LEU A 146 -8.52 7.72 -16.62
N HIS A 147 -8.87 8.27 -17.80
CA HIS A 147 -9.77 7.72 -18.80
C HIS A 147 -11.12 7.16 -18.26
N GLY A 148 -11.60 7.70 -17.12
CA GLY A 148 -12.85 7.24 -16.51
C GLY A 148 -12.81 5.78 -16.03
N GLU A 149 -11.65 5.29 -15.68
CA GLU A 149 -11.45 3.94 -15.19
C GLU A 149 -12.27 3.61 -13.93
N PRO A 150 -12.42 2.33 -13.56
CA PRO A 150 -13.20 1.92 -12.40
C PRO A 150 -12.51 2.29 -11.07
N THR A 151 -13.25 2.13 -9.97
CA THR A 151 -12.65 2.06 -8.64
C THR A 151 -12.02 0.70 -8.44
N MET A 152 -10.76 0.67 -8.00
CA MET A 152 -10.03 -0.56 -7.69
C MET A 152 -9.88 -0.74 -6.19
N VAL A 153 -10.05 -1.97 -5.73
CA VAL A 153 -9.75 -2.42 -4.38
C VAL A 153 -8.63 -3.45 -4.46
N PHE A 154 -7.47 -3.11 -3.93
CA PHE A 154 -6.33 -4.01 -3.80
C PHE A 154 -6.49 -4.78 -2.49
N GLY A 155 -6.65 -6.09 -2.57
CA GLY A 155 -6.92 -6.96 -1.44
C GLY A 155 -5.67 -7.32 -0.64
N ALA A 156 -5.85 -7.61 0.64
CA ALA A 156 -4.79 -8.15 1.50
C ALA A 156 -4.29 -9.54 1.03
N ASP A 157 -5.12 -10.26 0.27
CA ASP A 157 -4.81 -11.56 -0.36
C ASP A 157 -4.00 -11.40 -1.67
N GLY A 158 -3.73 -10.16 -2.09
CA GLY A 158 -3.02 -9.81 -3.30
C GLY A 158 -3.91 -9.78 -4.56
N ASN A 159 -5.21 -10.06 -4.48
CA ASN A 159 -6.12 -9.95 -5.62
C ASN A 159 -6.66 -8.51 -5.77
N ILE A 160 -7.28 -8.22 -6.91
CA ILE A 160 -7.86 -6.90 -7.19
C ILE A 160 -9.32 -7.07 -7.58
N VAL A 161 -10.18 -6.19 -7.05
CA VAL A 161 -11.55 -6.02 -7.52
C VAL A 161 -11.68 -4.63 -8.13
N ALA A 162 -12.08 -4.56 -9.40
CA ALA A 162 -12.30 -3.29 -10.10
C ALA A 162 -13.78 -3.14 -10.44
N SER A 163 -14.42 -2.07 -9.98
CA SER A 163 -15.86 -1.89 -10.14
C SER A 163 -16.24 -0.55 -10.75
N ARG A 164 -17.20 -0.58 -11.65
CA ARG A 164 -17.91 0.60 -12.14
C ARG A 164 -19.40 0.41 -11.81
N LYS A 165 -19.92 1.35 -11.03
CA LYS A 165 -21.33 1.31 -10.59
C LYS A 165 -22.27 1.08 -11.76
N ASP A 166 -23.22 0.19 -11.58
CA ASP A 166 -24.28 -0.17 -12.54
C ASP A 166 -23.76 -0.68 -13.91
N ALA A 167 -22.47 -1.05 -14.00
CA ALA A 167 -21.87 -1.53 -15.23
C ALA A 167 -21.20 -2.91 -15.06
N PHE A 168 -20.25 -3.07 -14.15
CA PHE A 168 -19.56 -4.33 -13.94
C PHE A 168 -18.76 -4.37 -12.64
N VAL A 169 -18.39 -5.60 -12.24
CA VAL A 169 -17.34 -5.88 -11.25
C VAL A 169 -16.36 -6.89 -11.84
N ASP A 170 -15.10 -6.48 -12.01
CA ASP A 170 -14.01 -7.31 -12.52
C ASP A 170 -13.21 -7.88 -11.34
N HIS A 171 -12.99 -9.18 -11.38
CA HIS A 171 -12.19 -9.91 -10.41
C HIS A 171 -10.86 -10.32 -11.03
N TRP A 172 -9.78 -9.76 -10.52
CA TRP A 172 -8.43 -9.97 -11.00
C TRP A 172 -7.65 -10.83 -10.01
N LYS A 173 -7.05 -11.88 -10.51
CA LYS A 173 -6.26 -12.83 -9.73
C LYS A 173 -4.77 -12.57 -9.95
N LYS A 174 -4.02 -12.42 -8.84
CA LYS A 174 -2.58 -12.31 -8.90
C LYS A 174 -1.95 -13.62 -9.37
N LEU A 175 -1.02 -13.51 -10.32
CA LEU A 175 -0.20 -14.64 -10.76
C LEU A 175 0.96 -14.88 -9.78
N PRO A 176 1.46 -16.11 -9.66
CA PRO A 176 2.61 -16.45 -8.84
C PRO A 176 3.87 -15.69 -9.23
#